data_e05b076ecc86088054ab9aaa2a04b826
#
_entry.id   e05b076ecc86088054ab9aaa2a04b826
#
_cell.length_a   1.000
_cell.length_b   1.000
_cell.length_c   1.000
_cell.angle_alpha   90.00
_cell.angle_beta   90.00
_cell.angle_gamma   90.00
#
_symmetry.space_group_name_H-M   'P 1'
#
loop_
_entity.id
_entity.type
_entity.pdbx_description
1 polymer ?
#
loop_
_entity_poly.entity_id
_entity_poly.type
_entity_poly.pdbx_seq_one_letter_code
_entity_poly.pdbx_strand_id
1 'polypeptide(L)'
;MEISKQDKVFLYDYLCEFENEIKQHFGCYDFNDKKLQRFLFDHDIYIGAYNKTNRKKIIKHKYYLLFEQKKPKGIRNDVVHHLFRHVRNSVAHGHVIKSGRNKLRFDDFSKNDNKTMEGIIDQKVFQLLMEKLKSAKIKM
;
A
#
# COMPACT_ATOMS: atom_id res chain seq x y z
N MET A 1 -9.91 14.97 -8.84
CA MET A 1 -8.81 15.39 -9.73
C MET A 1 -8.16 14.18 -10.37
N GLU A 2 -7.87 14.28 -11.63
CA GLU A 2 -7.17 13.20 -12.32
C GLU A 2 -5.72 13.12 -11.91
N ILE A 3 -5.20 11.89 -11.85
CA ILE A 3 -3.77 11.67 -11.63
C ILE A 3 -2.99 12.05 -12.89
N SER A 4 -1.72 12.44 -12.72
CA SER A 4 -0.88 12.84 -13.84
C SER A 4 -0.56 11.65 -14.76
N LYS A 5 -0.16 11.96 -16.00
CA LYS A 5 0.25 10.93 -16.96
C LYS A 5 1.43 10.10 -16.42
N GLN A 6 2.39 10.75 -15.76
CA GLN A 6 3.55 10.05 -15.18
C GLN A 6 3.15 9.09 -14.08
N ASP A 7 2.20 9.49 -13.21
CA ASP A 7 1.68 8.62 -12.17
C ASP A 7 0.88 7.45 -12.76
N LYS A 8 0.11 7.68 -13.83
CA LYS A 8 -0.59 6.60 -14.53
C LYS A 8 0.37 5.56 -15.07
N VAL A 9 1.48 5.99 -15.67
CA VAL A 9 2.51 5.06 -16.18
C VAL A 9 3.11 4.25 -15.04
N PHE A 10 3.48 4.89 -13.93
CA PHE A 10 4.02 4.19 -12.77
C PHE A 10 3.03 3.15 -12.22
N LEU A 11 1.76 3.54 -12.06
CA LEU A 11 0.73 2.64 -11.53
C LEU A 11 0.44 1.47 -12.47
N TYR A 12 0.45 1.72 -13.78
CA TYR A 12 0.28 0.67 -14.77
C TYR A 12 1.46 -0.33 -14.73
N ASP A 13 2.68 0.17 -14.66
CA ASP A 13 3.87 -0.67 -14.52
C ASP A 13 3.81 -1.50 -13.24
N TYR A 14 3.28 -0.93 -12.16
CA TYR A 14 3.06 -1.66 -10.91
C TYR A 14 2.11 -2.84 -11.11
N LEU A 15 1.01 -2.65 -11.86
CA LEU A 15 0.07 -3.75 -12.13
C LEU A 15 0.78 -4.90 -12.87
N CYS A 16 1.59 -4.59 -13.85
CA CYS A 16 2.34 -5.59 -14.61
C CYS A 16 3.33 -6.33 -13.70
N GLU A 17 4.06 -5.60 -12.86
CA GLU A 17 5.02 -6.18 -11.93
C GLU A 17 4.33 -7.04 -10.87
N PHE A 18 3.15 -6.63 -10.39
CA PHE A 18 2.37 -7.41 -9.44
C PHE A 18 2.04 -8.79 -10.00
N GLU A 19 1.53 -8.84 -11.22
CA GLU A 19 1.14 -10.10 -11.84
C GLU A 19 2.35 -10.99 -12.19
N ASN A 20 3.45 -10.39 -12.61
CA ASN A 20 4.62 -11.14 -13.10
C ASN A 20 5.60 -11.53 -11.99
N GLU A 21 5.68 -10.77 -10.91
CA GLU A 21 6.71 -10.97 -9.89
C GLU A 21 6.19 -10.90 -8.45
N ILE A 22 5.52 -9.81 -8.07
CA ILE A 22 5.22 -9.53 -6.66
C ILE A 22 4.40 -10.66 -6.02
N LYS A 23 3.35 -11.13 -6.68
CA LYS A 23 2.47 -12.14 -6.08
C LYS A 23 3.16 -13.49 -5.89
N GLN A 24 4.22 -13.78 -6.64
CA GLN A 24 4.98 -15.02 -6.48
C GLN A 24 5.77 -15.05 -5.16
N HIS A 25 6.01 -13.89 -4.56
CA HIS A 25 6.74 -13.76 -3.30
C HIS A 25 5.82 -13.51 -2.10
N PHE A 26 4.52 -13.72 -2.25
CA PHE A 26 3.58 -13.58 -1.13
C PHE A 26 3.98 -14.55 0.00
N GLY A 27 4.02 -14.03 1.23
CA GLY A 27 4.49 -14.75 2.40
C GLY A 27 5.99 -14.62 2.64
N CYS A 28 6.73 -14.01 1.71
CA CYS A 28 8.18 -13.84 1.81
C CYS A 28 8.61 -12.42 2.21
N TYR A 29 7.67 -11.50 2.39
CA TYR A 29 7.99 -10.13 2.78
C TYR A 29 8.04 -9.98 4.29
N ASP A 30 8.97 -9.14 4.76
CA ASP A 30 9.17 -8.89 6.19
C ASP A 30 8.82 -7.43 6.52
N PHE A 31 7.65 -7.21 7.12
CA PHE A 31 7.23 -5.88 7.54
C PHE A 31 8.15 -5.32 8.63
N ASN A 32 8.82 -6.18 9.40
CA ASN A 32 9.72 -5.78 10.47
C ASN A 32 11.15 -5.54 9.98
N ASP A 33 11.39 -5.57 8.67
CA ASP A 33 12.69 -5.23 8.10
C ASP A 33 13.14 -3.86 8.59
N LYS A 34 14.39 -3.77 9.09
CA LYS A 34 14.90 -2.56 9.72
C LYS A 34 14.96 -1.37 8.76
N LYS A 35 15.34 -1.59 7.52
CA LYS A 35 15.41 -0.53 6.51
C LYS A 35 14.01 -0.01 6.16
N LEU A 36 13.04 -0.93 6.04
CA LEU A 36 11.65 -0.56 5.81
C LEU A 36 11.10 0.26 6.98
N GLN A 37 11.26 -0.21 8.20
CA GLN A 37 10.78 0.50 9.39
C GLN A 37 11.41 1.89 9.54
N ARG A 38 12.71 2.00 9.24
CA ARG A 38 13.40 3.29 9.24
C ARG A 38 12.83 4.24 8.19
N PHE A 39 12.55 3.73 7.00
CA PHE A 39 11.94 4.51 5.92
C PHE A 39 10.55 5.04 6.35
N LEU A 40 9.72 4.19 6.94
CA LEU A 40 8.39 4.58 7.42
C LEU A 40 8.47 5.67 8.48
N PHE A 41 9.42 5.53 9.41
CA PHE A 41 9.63 6.52 10.46
C PHE A 41 10.12 7.86 9.88
N ASP A 42 11.10 7.83 9.00
CA ASP A 42 11.71 9.04 8.43
C ASP A 42 10.71 9.85 7.60
N HIS A 43 9.76 9.18 6.94
CA HIS A 43 8.75 9.84 6.12
C HIS A 43 7.41 10.03 6.83
N ASP A 44 7.31 9.62 8.09
CA ASP A 44 6.09 9.72 8.91
C ASP A 44 4.88 9.06 8.23
N ILE A 45 5.07 7.79 7.85
CA ILE A 45 4.04 6.96 7.22
C ILE A 45 3.49 5.98 8.25
N TYR A 46 2.17 6.01 8.48
CA TYR A 46 1.51 5.04 9.34
C TYR A 46 0.88 3.93 8.48
N ILE A 47 1.27 2.69 8.72
CA ILE A 47 0.71 1.52 8.05
C ILE A 47 0.04 0.63 9.11
N GLY A 48 -1.23 0.29 8.90
CA GLY A 48 -1.96 -0.52 9.85
C GLY A 48 -3.26 -1.07 9.30
N ALA A 49 -3.99 -1.79 10.17
CA ALA A 49 -5.29 -2.35 9.81
C ALA A 49 -6.34 -1.24 9.68
N TYR A 50 -7.30 -1.45 8.78
CA TYR A 50 -8.40 -0.52 8.58
C TYR A 50 -9.45 -0.74 9.68
N ASN A 51 -9.40 0.09 10.72
CA ASN A 51 -10.34 0.04 11.85
C ASN A 51 -10.48 1.43 12.49
N LYS A 52 -11.46 1.58 13.40
CA LYS A 52 -11.76 2.86 14.04
C LYS A 52 -10.60 3.39 14.87
N THR A 53 -9.88 2.51 15.57
CA THR A 53 -8.74 2.90 16.41
C THR A 53 -7.64 3.52 15.55
N ASN A 54 -7.27 2.86 14.46
CA ASN A 54 -6.21 3.35 13.58
C ASN A 54 -6.64 4.61 12.81
N ARG A 55 -7.92 4.74 12.46
CA ARG A 55 -8.43 5.97 11.82
C ARG A 55 -8.27 7.20 12.71
N LYS A 56 -8.28 7.04 14.03
CA LYS A 56 -8.00 8.13 14.97
C LYS A 56 -6.50 8.45 15.03
N LYS A 57 -5.64 7.45 14.86
CA LYS A 57 -4.18 7.62 14.92
C LYS A 57 -3.61 8.37 13.71
N ILE A 58 -4.25 8.29 12.56
CA ILE A 58 -3.72 8.89 11.32
C ILE A 58 -3.60 10.41 11.39
N ILE A 59 -4.35 11.07 12.26
CA ILE A 59 -4.28 12.53 12.46
C ILE A 59 -2.87 12.96 12.89
N LYS A 60 -2.13 12.09 13.57
CA LYS A 60 -0.79 12.36 14.08
C LYS A 60 0.32 12.10 13.06
N HIS A 61 -0.04 11.61 11.88
CA HIS A 61 0.95 11.21 10.86
C HIS A 61 0.77 12.00 9.57
N LYS A 62 1.87 12.21 8.89
CA LYS A 62 1.88 12.95 7.62
C LYS A 62 1.20 12.16 6.51
N TYR A 63 1.46 10.86 6.45
CA TYR A 63 0.88 9.95 5.47
C TYR A 63 0.38 8.69 6.15
N TYR A 64 -0.58 8.01 5.53
CA TYR A 64 -1.09 6.76 6.09
C TYR A 64 -1.61 5.82 5.00
N LEU A 65 -1.55 4.53 5.30
CA LEU A 65 -2.16 3.47 4.49
C LEU A 65 -2.79 2.48 5.47
N LEU A 66 -4.12 2.44 5.48
CA LEU A 66 -4.90 1.52 6.31
C LEU A 66 -5.62 0.53 5.42
N PHE A 67 -5.52 -0.75 5.71
CA PHE A 67 -6.10 -1.78 4.87
C PHE A 67 -6.47 -3.01 5.68
N GLU A 68 -7.48 -3.74 5.20
CA GLU A 68 -7.96 -4.96 5.81
C GLU A 68 -6.92 -6.08 5.65
N GLN A 69 -6.64 -6.79 6.76
CA GLN A 69 -5.61 -7.83 6.80
C GLN A 69 -6.25 -9.19 7.09
N LYS A 70 -7.20 -9.61 6.26
CA LYS A 70 -7.80 -10.93 6.37
C LYS A 70 -6.77 -12.01 6.00
N LYS A 71 -6.64 -13.03 6.85
CA LYS A 71 -5.76 -14.17 6.58
C LYS A 71 -6.42 -15.10 5.55
N PRO A 72 -5.89 -15.24 4.33
CA PRO A 72 -6.29 -16.34 3.49
C PRO A 72 -5.82 -17.66 4.11
N LYS A 73 -6.60 -18.74 3.92
CA LYS A 73 -6.20 -20.07 4.42
C LYS A 73 -4.82 -20.44 3.86
N GLY A 74 -3.91 -20.85 4.77
CA GLY A 74 -2.60 -21.39 4.39
C GLY A 74 -1.52 -20.37 4.08
N ILE A 75 -1.78 -19.06 4.23
CA ILE A 75 -0.75 -18.02 4.00
C ILE A 75 -0.40 -17.37 5.33
N ARG A 76 0.91 -17.18 5.56
CA ARG A 76 1.43 -16.42 6.68
C ARG A 76 0.81 -15.03 6.71
N ASN A 77 0.59 -14.49 7.93
CA ASN A 77 0.12 -13.12 8.10
C ASN A 77 1.22 -12.16 7.64
N ASP A 78 1.14 -11.74 6.39
CA ASP A 78 2.12 -10.88 5.74
C ASP A 78 1.45 -9.52 5.47
N VAL A 79 1.79 -8.53 6.29
CA VAL A 79 1.27 -7.16 6.18
C VAL A 79 1.61 -6.58 4.81
N VAL A 80 2.83 -6.82 4.32
CA VAL A 80 3.30 -6.30 3.03
C VAL A 80 2.49 -6.91 1.89
N HIS A 81 2.19 -8.20 1.95
CA HIS A 81 1.34 -8.89 0.99
C HIS A 81 -0.04 -8.21 0.89
N HIS A 82 -0.68 -7.97 2.04
CA HIS A 82 -1.99 -7.34 2.06
C HIS A 82 -1.95 -5.93 1.48
N LEU A 83 -0.90 -5.16 1.78
CA LEU A 83 -0.73 -3.83 1.23
C LEU A 83 -0.60 -3.87 -0.30
N PHE A 84 0.26 -4.73 -0.83
CA PHE A 84 0.42 -4.88 -2.28
C PHE A 84 -0.90 -5.27 -2.96
N ARG A 85 -1.65 -6.18 -2.36
CA ARG A 85 -2.94 -6.64 -2.90
C ARG A 85 -3.97 -5.52 -2.96
N HIS A 86 -4.10 -4.75 -1.88
CA HIS A 86 -5.05 -3.63 -1.84
C HIS A 86 -4.66 -2.50 -2.78
N VAL A 87 -3.36 -2.18 -2.89
CA VAL A 87 -2.88 -1.20 -3.86
C VAL A 87 -3.20 -1.66 -5.29
N ARG A 88 -2.93 -2.94 -5.59
CA ARG A 88 -3.27 -3.52 -6.90
C ARG A 88 -4.76 -3.37 -7.20
N ASN A 89 -5.62 -3.69 -6.25
CA ASN A 89 -7.06 -3.58 -6.43
C ASN A 89 -7.50 -2.13 -6.66
N SER A 90 -6.95 -1.20 -5.88
CA SER A 90 -7.24 0.24 -6.04
C SER A 90 -6.88 0.73 -7.44
N VAL A 91 -5.71 0.35 -7.93
CA VAL A 91 -5.24 0.76 -9.27
C VAL A 91 -6.09 0.10 -10.36
N ALA A 92 -6.32 -1.21 -10.26
CA ALA A 92 -7.06 -1.97 -11.28
C ALA A 92 -8.51 -1.50 -11.41
N HIS A 93 -9.13 -1.05 -10.32
CA HIS A 93 -10.52 -0.59 -10.32
C HIS A 93 -10.67 0.92 -10.47
N GLY A 94 -9.57 1.64 -10.73
CA GLY A 94 -9.61 3.08 -10.95
C GLY A 94 -9.90 3.90 -9.70
N HIS A 95 -9.60 3.39 -8.52
CA HIS A 95 -9.86 4.06 -7.24
C HIS A 95 -8.65 4.83 -6.70
N VAL A 96 -7.69 5.17 -7.57
CA VAL A 96 -6.57 6.03 -7.20
C VAL A 96 -6.84 7.41 -7.80
N ILE A 97 -6.90 8.43 -6.93
CA ILE A 97 -7.16 9.80 -7.36
C ILE A 97 -6.09 10.74 -6.80
N LYS A 98 -5.96 11.90 -7.42
CA LYS A 98 -5.09 12.95 -6.91
C LYS A 98 -5.80 13.67 -5.76
N SER A 99 -5.14 13.77 -4.60
CA SER A 99 -5.69 14.38 -3.40
C SER A 99 -4.82 15.56 -2.98
N GLY A 100 -5.04 16.72 -3.59
CA GLY A 100 -4.21 17.88 -3.37
C GLY A 100 -2.92 17.82 -4.19
N ARG A 101 -1.98 18.72 -3.87
CA ARG A 101 -0.73 18.85 -4.62
C ARG A 101 0.22 17.68 -4.33
N ASN A 102 0.59 16.92 -5.36
CA ASN A 102 1.55 15.83 -5.29
C ASN A 102 1.15 14.67 -4.38
N LYS A 103 -0.13 14.55 -4.00
CA LYS A 103 -0.60 13.46 -3.15
C LYS A 103 -1.55 12.55 -3.93
N LEU A 104 -1.45 11.24 -3.65
CA LEU A 104 -2.35 10.23 -4.16
C LEU A 104 -3.23 9.69 -3.03
N ARG A 105 -4.50 9.49 -3.33
CA ARG A 105 -5.44 8.81 -2.45
C ARG A 105 -5.77 7.45 -3.03
N PHE A 106 -5.65 6.42 -2.19
CA PHE A 106 -5.97 5.04 -2.52
C PHE A 106 -7.20 4.61 -1.74
N ASP A 107 -8.19 4.06 -2.43
CA ASP A 107 -9.35 3.43 -1.80
C ASP A 107 -9.54 2.05 -2.42
N ASP A 108 -9.95 1.08 -1.61
CA ASP A 108 -10.35 -0.23 -2.10
C ASP A 108 -11.66 -0.64 -1.43
N PHE A 109 -12.45 -1.44 -2.14
CA PHE A 109 -13.79 -1.84 -1.70
C PHE A 109 -13.98 -3.34 -1.91
N SER A 110 -14.74 -3.96 -0.99
CA SER A 110 -15.15 -5.35 -1.13
C SER A 110 -16.27 -5.47 -2.16
N LYS A 111 -16.65 -6.72 -2.47
CA LYS A 111 -17.79 -7.03 -3.38
C LYS A 111 -19.10 -6.39 -2.91
N ASN A 112 -19.24 -6.12 -1.60
CA ASN A 112 -20.44 -5.52 -1.02
C ASN A 112 -20.29 -4.00 -0.85
N ASP A 113 -19.35 -3.38 -1.57
CA ASP A 113 -19.06 -1.95 -1.53
C ASP A 113 -18.64 -1.42 -0.15
N ASN A 114 -18.17 -2.29 0.74
CA ASN A 114 -17.56 -1.87 1.99
C ASN A 114 -16.11 -1.47 1.76
N LYS A 115 -15.71 -0.32 2.28
CA LYS A 115 -14.32 0.14 2.14
C LYS A 115 -13.39 -0.79 2.91
N THR A 116 -12.34 -1.27 2.25
CA THR A 116 -11.34 -2.18 2.81
C THR A 116 -9.95 -1.56 2.87
N MET A 117 -9.75 -0.43 2.19
CA MET A 117 -8.50 0.31 2.24
C MET A 117 -8.76 1.81 2.12
N GLU A 118 -7.99 2.59 2.83
CA GLU A 118 -7.92 4.04 2.69
C GLU A 118 -6.48 4.48 2.91
N GLY A 119 -5.97 5.37 2.06
CA GLY A 119 -4.62 5.89 2.24
C GLY A 119 -4.39 7.16 1.47
N ILE A 120 -3.53 8.02 2.02
CA ILE A 120 -3.06 9.24 1.35
C ILE A 120 -1.55 9.30 1.54
N ILE A 121 -0.83 9.50 0.44
CA ILE A 121 0.63 9.55 0.46
C ILE A 121 1.13 10.39 -0.71
N ASP A 122 2.26 11.09 -0.52
CA ASP A 122 2.95 11.79 -1.60
C ASP A 122 3.35 10.81 -2.71
N GLN A 123 3.20 11.22 -3.96
CA GLN A 123 3.47 10.35 -5.11
C GLN A 123 4.91 9.84 -5.18
N LYS A 124 5.90 10.69 -4.86
CA LYS A 124 7.32 10.29 -4.88
C LYS A 124 7.64 9.38 -3.70
N VAL A 125 7.10 9.71 -2.53
CA VAL A 125 7.26 8.87 -1.34
C VAL A 125 6.63 7.50 -1.58
N PHE A 126 5.48 7.44 -2.24
CA PHE A 126 4.84 6.17 -2.60
C PHE A 126 5.74 5.31 -3.49
N GLN A 127 6.36 5.91 -4.51
CA GLN A 127 7.27 5.17 -5.40
C GLN A 127 8.45 4.59 -4.62
N LEU A 128 9.04 5.37 -3.72
CA LEU A 128 10.14 4.92 -2.86
C LEU A 128 9.67 3.83 -1.90
N LEU A 129 8.45 3.97 -1.36
CA LEU A 129 7.87 2.96 -0.47
C LEU A 129 7.72 1.62 -1.18
N MET A 130 7.24 1.62 -2.42
CA MET A 130 7.10 0.38 -3.19
C MET A 130 8.45 -0.33 -3.36
N GLU A 131 9.52 0.42 -3.62
CA GLU A 131 10.87 -0.15 -3.72
C GLU A 131 11.32 -0.74 -2.39
N LYS A 132 11.08 -0.05 -1.27
CA LYS A 132 11.44 -0.55 0.06
C LYS A 132 10.67 -1.82 0.41
N LEU A 133 9.37 -1.85 0.10
CA LEU A 133 8.53 -3.02 0.37
C LEU A 133 9.01 -4.25 -0.42
N LYS A 134 9.34 -4.07 -1.70
CA LYS A 134 9.85 -5.16 -2.54
C LYS A 134 11.19 -5.68 -2.05
N SER A 135 12.01 -4.83 -1.46
CA SER A 135 13.32 -5.20 -0.93
C SER A 135 13.26 -5.86 0.44
N ALA A 136 12.13 -5.73 1.15
CA ALA A 136 11.96 -6.23 2.50
C ALA A 136 11.56 -7.71 2.49
N LYS A 137 12.37 -8.57 1.87
CA LYS A 137 12.13 -10.01 1.82
C LYS A 137 12.79 -10.71 3.01
N ILE A 138 12.11 -11.73 3.52
CA ILE A 138 12.68 -12.59 4.56
C ILE A 138 13.91 -13.26 3.99
N LYS A 139 15.04 -13.12 4.69
CA LYS A 139 16.28 -13.81 4.34
C LYS A 139 16.15 -15.27 4.74
N MET A 140 16.30 -16.14 3.79
CA MET A 140 16.36 -17.58 4.02
C MET A 140 17.80 -18.04 4.06
#